data_e8425e1680480b53020c44add6061816
#
_entry.id   e8425e1680480b53020c44add6061816
#
_cell.length_a   1.000
_cell.length_b   1.000
_cell.length_c   1.000
_cell.angle_alpha   90.00
_cell.angle_beta   90.00
_cell.angle_gamma   90.00
#
_symmetry.space_group_name_H-M   'P 1'
#
loop_
_entity.id
_entity.type
_entity.pdbx_description
1 polymer ?
#
loop_
_entity_poly.entity_id
_entity_poly.type
_entity_poly.pdbx_seq_one_letter_code
_entity_poly.pdbx_strand_id
1 'polypeptide(L)'
;KLLWTEYLEECKQSEKKPLMYSQFCYHFQQYEERRRATMHINRKTGEQVEVDWAGDPAELIDPETGEIVKAWVFVGVMTYSQYTYAEAFLNEKQDAWITAHVHMYQYFGGVAKILVSDNCRTAVIRAGDWFTQEMNSWSFEQIPKKSS
;
A
#
# COMPACT_ATOMS: atom_id res chain seq x y z
N LYS A 1 -6.59 -25.61 -13.90
CA LYS A 1 -6.79 -26.37 -15.18
C LYS A 1 -5.80 -25.92 -16.26
N LEU A 2 -5.58 -24.63 -16.48
CA LEU A 2 -4.69 -24.10 -17.53
C LEU A 2 -3.26 -24.68 -17.44
N LEU A 3 -2.62 -24.57 -16.29
CA LEU A 3 -1.26 -25.08 -16.04
C LEU A 3 -1.10 -26.58 -16.31
N TRP A 4 -2.14 -27.36 -16.07
CA TRP A 4 -2.12 -28.79 -16.39
C TRP A 4 -2.13 -29.05 -17.89
N THR A 5 -2.89 -28.27 -18.64
CA THR A 5 -2.94 -28.37 -20.10
C THR A 5 -1.61 -28.01 -20.74
N GLU A 6 -1.01 -26.90 -20.28
CA GLU A 6 0.33 -26.47 -20.70
C GLU A 6 1.41 -27.51 -20.39
N TYR A 7 1.37 -28.10 -19.19
CA TYR A 7 2.28 -29.18 -18.82
C TYR A 7 2.16 -30.40 -19.74
N LEU A 8 0.95 -30.80 -20.13
CA LEU A 8 0.74 -31.93 -21.06
C LEU A 8 1.28 -31.61 -22.46
N GLU A 9 1.11 -30.39 -22.92
CA GLU A 9 1.65 -29.94 -24.21
C GLU A 9 3.18 -29.95 -24.21
N GLU A 10 3.81 -29.45 -23.14
CA GLU A 10 5.25 -29.46 -22.98
C GLU A 10 5.82 -30.89 -22.93
N CYS A 11 5.13 -31.79 -22.22
CA CYS A 11 5.50 -33.22 -22.19
C CYS A 11 5.43 -33.87 -23.58
N LYS A 12 4.43 -33.52 -24.39
CA LYS A 12 4.31 -34.00 -25.78
C LYS A 12 5.47 -33.49 -26.66
N GLN A 13 5.81 -32.20 -26.54
CA GLN A 13 6.89 -31.62 -27.32
C GLN A 13 8.28 -32.19 -26.94
N SER A 14 8.47 -32.50 -25.65
CA SER A 14 9.72 -33.06 -25.14
C SER A 14 9.80 -34.57 -25.08
N GLU A 15 8.80 -35.27 -25.67
CA GLU A 15 8.66 -36.75 -25.67
C GLU A 15 8.75 -37.38 -24.28
N LYS A 16 8.36 -36.65 -23.22
CA LYS A 16 8.38 -37.13 -21.85
C LYS A 16 7.02 -37.71 -21.47
N LYS A 17 7.03 -38.77 -20.66
CA LYS A 17 5.81 -39.35 -20.11
C LYS A 17 5.23 -38.38 -19.06
N PRO A 18 3.99 -37.89 -19.24
CA PRO A 18 3.37 -37.01 -18.28
C PRO A 18 3.02 -37.73 -16.97
N LEU A 19 3.07 -36.98 -15.88
CA LEU A 19 2.56 -37.45 -14.57
C LEU A 19 1.02 -37.62 -14.63
N MET A 20 0.48 -38.35 -13.69
CA MET A 20 -0.97 -38.33 -13.46
C MET A 20 -1.40 -37.00 -12.86
N TYR A 21 -2.62 -36.55 -13.12
CA TYR A 21 -3.15 -35.29 -12.61
C TYR A 21 -2.96 -35.10 -11.09
N SER A 22 -3.24 -36.13 -10.31
CA SER A 22 -3.04 -36.11 -8.85
C SER A 22 -1.58 -35.92 -8.44
N GLN A 23 -0.64 -36.54 -9.15
CA GLN A 23 0.81 -36.37 -8.91
C GLN A 23 1.27 -34.98 -9.30
N PHE A 24 0.79 -34.45 -10.43
CA PHE A 24 1.06 -33.07 -10.83
C PHE A 24 0.59 -32.07 -9.76
N CYS A 25 -0.66 -32.21 -9.28
CA CYS A 25 -1.19 -31.35 -8.23
C CYS A 25 -0.37 -31.43 -6.94
N TYR A 26 0.05 -32.63 -6.53
CA TYR A 26 0.90 -32.83 -5.36
C TYR A 26 2.25 -32.12 -5.49
N HIS A 27 2.95 -32.29 -6.61
CA HIS A 27 4.23 -31.63 -6.84
C HIS A 27 4.08 -30.12 -7.03
N PHE A 28 3.00 -29.67 -7.66
CA PHE A 28 2.69 -28.24 -7.81
C PHE A 28 2.45 -27.58 -6.46
N GLN A 29 1.69 -28.22 -5.57
CA GLN A 29 1.45 -27.73 -4.22
C GLN A 29 2.76 -27.61 -3.43
N GLN A 30 3.62 -28.62 -3.46
CA GLN A 30 4.93 -28.54 -2.80
C GLN A 30 5.83 -27.44 -3.37
N TYR A 31 5.78 -27.22 -4.68
CA TYR A 31 6.51 -26.12 -5.31
C TYR A 31 5.97 -24.76 -4.88
N GLU A 32 4.65 -24.63 -4.81
CA GLU A 32 3.97 -23.43 -4.35
C GLU A 32 4.27 -23.13 -2.87
N GLU A 33 4.24 -24.13 -2.01
CA GLU A 33 4.60 -24.01 -0.59
C GLU A 33 6.06 -23.55 -0.39
N ARG A 34 6.99 -24.08 -1.18
CA ARG A 34 8.40 -23.60 -1.14
C ARG A 34 8.57 -22.18 -1.65
N ARG A 35 7.74 -21.72 -2.58
CA ARG A 35 7.74 -20.35 -3.10
C ARG A 35 6.93 -19.37 -2.24
N ARG A 36 5.98 -19.88 -1.47
CA ARG A 36 5.28 -19.11 -0.43
C ARG A 36 6.18 -18.86 0.80
N ALA A 37 7.48 -18.88 0.65
CA ALA A 37 8.37 -18.23 1.60
C ALA A 37 7.99 -16.74 1.63
N THR A 38 6.92 -16.42 2.32
CA THR A 38 6.59 -15.08 2.77
C THR A 38 7.83 -14.61 3.50
N MET A 39 8.56 -13.67 2.91
CA MET A 39 9.59 -12.97 3.65
C MET A 39 8.90 -12.31 4.83
N HIS A 40 9.00 -12.95 6.00
CA HIS A 40 8.67 -12.31 7.26
C HIS A 40 9.68 -11.19 7.46
N ILE A 41 9.35 -10.02 6.94
CA ILE A 41 10.07 -8.80 7.30
C ILE A 41 9.72 -8.57 8.77
N ASN A 42 10.70 -8.77 9.66
CA ASN A 42 10.56 -8.46 11.06
C ASN A 42 10.42 -6.93 11.22
N ARG A 43 9.21 -6.44 11.19
CA ARG A 43 8.86 -5.03 11.41
C ARG A 43 8.69 -4.80 12.91
N LYS A 44 9.13 -3.63 13.39
CA LYS A 44 8.95 -3.23 14.78
C LYS A 44 7.76 -2.29 14.92
N THR A 45 7.16 -2.29 16.10
CA THR A 45 6.06 -1.38 16.43
C THR A 45 6.49 0.08 16.22
N GLY A 46 5.69 0.87 15.49
CA GLY A 46 5.95 2.28 15.23
C GLY A 46 7.14 2.58 14.31
N GLU A 47 7.73 1.55 13.69
CA GLU A 47 8.92 1.74 12.84
C GLU A 47 8.55 2.26 11.46
N GLN A 48 7.51 1.74 10.85
CA GLN A 48 7.17 2.03 9.45
C GLN A 48 5.67 2.25 9.25
N VAL A 49 5.35 3.25 8.46
CA VAL A 49 4.01 3.51 7.92
C VAL A 49 4.06 3.50 6.40
N GLU A 50 3.09 2.86 5.78
CA GLU A 50 2.86 2.86 4.34
C GLU A 50 1.69 3.78 4.05
N VAL A 51 1.82 4.65 3.04
CA VAL A 51 0.81 5.64 2.68
C VAL A 51 0.56 5.63 1.18
N ASP A 52 -0.70 5.82 0.81
CA ASP A 52 -1.11 5.90 -0.59
C ASP A 52 -2.47 6.60 -0.72
N TRP A 53 -2.81 7.02 -1.96
CA TRP A 53 -4.15 7.38 -2.36
C TRP A 53 -4.91 6.13 -2.81
N ALA A 54 -6.12 5.93 -2.31
CA ALA A 54 -6.93 4.75 -2.63
C ALA A 54 -7.54 4.84 -4.04
N GLY A 55 -6.75 4.59 -5.07
CA GLY A 55 -7.19 4.41 -6.46
C GLY A 55 -8.11 5.53 -7.00
N ASP A 56 -9.23 5.15 -7.62
CA ASP A 56 -10.20 6.09 -8.16
C ASP A 56 -10.95 6.86 -7.05
N PRO A 57 -11.23 8.18 -7.25
CA PRO A 57 -11.95 8.97 -6.27
C PRO A 57 -13.37 8.45 -6.05
N ALA A 58 -13.81 8.46 -4.81
CA ALA A 58 -15.20 8.18 -4.46
C ALA A 58 -16.10 9.33 -4.95
N GLU A 59 -17.28 8.98 -5.42
CA GLU A 59 -18.31 9.96 -5.80
C GLU A 59 -19.30 10.15 -4.65
N LEU A 60 -19.36 11.37 -4.14
CA LEU A 60 -20.30 11.77 -3.09
C LEU A 60 -21.35 12.68 -3.69
N ILE A 61 -22.61 12.51 -3.27
CA ILE A 61 -23.69 13.40 -3.66
C ILE A 61 -23.87 14.43 -2.54
N ASP A 62 -23.71 15.70 -2.86
CA ASP A 62 -24.01 16.79 -1.94
C ASP A 62 -25.52 16.78 -1.65
N PRO A 63 -25.93 16.63 -0.39
CA PRO A 63 -27.34 16.52 -0.02
C PRO A 63 -28.14 17.82 -0.22
N GLU A 64 -27.48 18.96 -0.29
CA GLU A 64 -28.14 20.27 -0.46
C GLU A 64 -28.28 20.64 -1.93
N THR A 65 -27.27 20.39 -2.74
CA THR A 65 -27.23 20.80 -4.17
C THR A 65 -27.55 19.66 -5.11
N GLY A 66 -27.37 18.38 -4.70
CA GLY A 66 -27.49 17.21 -5.55
C GLY A 66 -26.30 17.03 -6.50
N GLU A 67 -25.25 17.85 -6.37
CA GLU A 67 -24.06 17.77 -7.21
C GLU A 67 -23.17 16.58 -6.82
N ILE A 68 -22.53 15.98 -7.81
CA ILE A 68 -21.55 14.92 -7.59
C ILE A 68 -20.20 15.55 -7.28
N VAL A 69 -19.72 15.32 -6.08
CA VAL A 69 -18.40 15.76 -5.60
C VAL A 69 -17.45 14.57 -5.55
N LYS A 70 -16.28 14.69 -6.18
CA LYS A 70 -15.24 13.67 -6.13
C LYS A 70 -14.41 13.83 -4.86
N ALA A 71 -14.18 12.74 -4.15
CA ALA A 71 -13.36 12.67 -2.95
C ALA A 71 -12.24 11.64 -3.12
N TRP A 72 -11.01 12.09 -2.94
CA TRP A 72 -9.82 11.25 -2.94
C TRP A 72 -9.56 10.76 -1.51
N VAL A 73 -9.39 9.46 -1.33
CA VAL A 73 -9.17 8.87 0.00
C VAL A 73 -7.68 8.63 0.20
N PHE A 74 -7.11 9.33 1.18
CA PHE A 74 -5.77 9.06 1.66
C PHE A 74 -5.81 7.92 2.68
N VAL A 75 -4.88 6.98 2.59
CA VAL A 75 -4.76 5.85 3.50
C VAL A 75 -3.33 5.75 4.02
N GLY A 76 -3.20 5.60 5.35
CA GLY A 76 -1.93 5.34 6.00
C GLY A 76 -2.03 4.11 6.89
N VAL A 77 -1.11 3.15 6.74
CA VAL A 77 -1.13 1.88 7.47
C VAL A 77 0.17 1.65 8.21
N MET A 78 0.09 1.47 9.52
CA MET A 78 1.23 1.03 10.33
C MET A 78 1.53 -0.43 10.02
N THR A 79 2.69 -0.72 9.42
CA THR A 79 2.99 -2.04 8.84
C THR A 79 3.06 -3.19 9.85
N TYR A 80 3.37 -2.91 11.12
CA TYR A 80 3.41 -3.93 12.17
C TYR A 80 2.02 -4.27 12.70
N SER A 81 1.24 -3.24 13.11
CA SER A 81 -0.05 -3.42 13.79
C SER A 81 -1.23 -3.48 12.83
N GLN A 82 -1.04 -3.12 11.57
CA GLN A 82 -2.10 -2.89 10.59
C GLN A 82 -3.09 -1.79 11.03
N TYR A 83 -2.67 -0.95 11.99
CA TYR A 83 -3.47 0.18 12.45
C TYR A 83 -3.55 1.21 11.32
N THR A 84 -4.76 1.52 10.91
CA THR A 84 -5.02 2.24 9.68
C THR A 84 -5.67 3.59 9.97
N TYR A 85 -5.19 4.61 9.26
CA TYR A 85 -5.81 5.92 9.15
C TYR A 85 -6.34 6.10 7.73
N ALA A 86 -7.53 6.70 7.59
CA ALA A 86 -8.09 7.07 6.30
C ALA A 86 -8.82 8.41 6.42
N GLU A 87 -8.64 9.27 5.41
CA GLU A 87 -9.30 10.57 5.32
C GLU A 87 -9.59 10.93 3.86
N ALA A 88 -10.73 11.58 3.61
CA ALA A 88 -11.14 11.98 2.28
C ALA A 88 -10.84 13.48 2.03
N PHE A 89 -10.33 13.78 0.84
CA PHE A 89 -9.97 15.13 0.39
C PHE A 89 -10.65 15.45 -0.94
N LEU A 90 -10.88 16.72 -1.21
CA LEU A 90 -11.47 17.18 -2.47
C LEU A 90 -10.48 17.19 -3.65
N ASN A 91 -9.23 16.94 -3.40
CA ASN A 91 -8.17 16.80 -4.40
C ASN A 91 -6.99 15.99 -3.86
N GLU A 92 -6.12 15.53 -4.75
CA GLU A 92 -4.87 14.79 -4.43
C GLU A 92 -3.61 15.65 -4.58
N LYS A 93 -3.73 16.98 -4.44
CA LYS A 93 -2.62 17.92 -4.59
C LYS A 93 -1.68 17.87 -3.38
N GLN A 94 -0.55 18.56 -3.51
CA GLN A 94 0.50 18.56 -2.50
C GLN A 94 0.02 19.10 -1.13
N ASP A 95 -0.85 20.10 -1.11
CA ASP A 95 -1.45 20.66 0.11
C ASP A 95 -2.30 19.62 0.84
N ALA A 96 -3.15 18.88 0.11
CA ALA A 96 -3.94 17.77 0.66
C ALA A 96 -3.01 16.64 1.17
N TRP A 97 -1.95 16.31 0.42
CA TRP A 97 -0.97 15.30 0.82
C TRP A 97 -0.29 15.66 2.15
N ILE A 98 0.21 16.89 2.29
CA ILE A 98 0.86 17.36 3.52
C ILE A 98 -0.13 17.35 4.69
N THR A 99 -1.35 17.87 4.47
CA THR A 99 -2.40 17.90 5.50
C THR A 99 -2.77 16.50 5.98
N ALA A 100 -2.92 15.55 5.06
CA ALA A 100 -3.21 14.15 5.36
C ALA A 100 -2.14 13.52 6.27
N HIS A 101 -0.86 13.80 6.01
CA HIS A 101 0.24 13.32 6.85
C HIS A 101 0.20 13.91 8.26
N VAL A 102 -0.07 15.21 8.38
CA VAL A 102 -0.19 15.86 9.69
C VAL A 102 -1.33 15.24 10.50
N HIS A 103 -2.50 15.07 9.90
CA HIS A 103 -3.65 14.46 10.55
C HIS A 103 -3.40 13.00 10.92
N MET A 104 -2.76 12.25 10.02
CA MET A 104 -2.38 10.84 10.25
C MET A 104 -1.44 10.71 11.46
N TYR A 105 -0.40 11.55 11.55
CA TYR A 105 0.53 11.50 12.68
C TYR A 105 -0.13 11.94 14.00
N GLN A 106 -1.05 12.89 13.95
CA GLN A 106 -1.86 13.26 15.13
C GLN A 106 -2.74 12.10 15.58
N TYR A 107 -3.36 11.38 14.63
CA TYR A 107 -4.19 10.21 14.90
C TYR A 107 -3.37 9.05 15.50
N PHE A 108 -2.19 8.77 14.97
CA PHE A 108 -1.30 7.74 15.50
C PHE A 108 -0.60 8.14 16.81
N GLY A 109 -0.65 9.42 17.18
CA GLY A 109 0.01 9.93 18.38
C GLY A 109 1.53 10.03 18.27
N GLY A 110 2.07 10.00 17.05
CA GLY A 110 3.50 10.08 16.79
C GLY A 110 3.87 9.87 15.33
N VAL A 111 5.16 10.03 15.02
CA VAL A 111 5.72 9.88 13.67
C VAL A 111 6.47 8.56 13.57
N ALA A 112 6.20 7.78 12.53
CA ALA A 112 6.97 6.59 12.22
C ALA A 112 8.39 6.97 11.73
N LYS A 113 9.38 6.11 12.00
CA LYS A 113 10.78 6.33 11.57
C LYS A 113 10.95 6.26 10.06
N ILE A 114 10.13 5.43 9.41
CA ILE A 114 10.18 5.15 7.98
C ILE A 114 8.80 5.40 7.41
N LEU A 115 8.74 6.30 6.42
CA LEU A 115 7.57 6.53 5.59
C LEU A 115 7.80 5.87 4.24
N VAL A 116 6.90 4.99 3.84
CA VAL A 116 6.91 4.38 2.51
C VAL A 116 5.69 4.88 1.75
N SER A 117 5.93 5.60 0.67
CA SER A 117 4.88 5.98 -0.29
C SER A 117 5.09 5.21 -1.58
N ASP A 118 4.05 4.60 -2.13
CA ASP A 118 4.12 4.13 -3.51
C ASP A 118 4.19 5.36 -4.44
N ASN A 119 4.75 5.20 -5.62
CA ASN A 119 5.17 6.19 -6.63
C ASN A 119 4.18 7.36 -6.86
N CYS A 120 3.71 7.98 -5.80
CA CYS A 120 2.75 9.06 -5.77
C CYS A 120 3.39 10.31 -6.39
N ARG A 121 2.85 10.82 -7.48
CA ARG A 121 3.34 12.03 -8.18
C ARG A 121 3.46 13.24 -7.25
N THR A 122 2.66 13.31 -6.21
CA THR A 122 2.67 14.36 -5.19
C THR A 122 3.79 14.20 -4.16
N ALA A 123 4.35 12.99 -4.01
CA ALA A 123 5.46 12.70 -3.11
C ALA A 123 6.84 12.81 -3.79
N VAL A 124 6.90 12.91 -5.13
CA VAL A 124 8.15 12.85 -5.91
C VAL A 124 8.26 14.10 -6.79
N ILE A 125 9.20 14.99 -6.48
CA ILE A 125 9.51 16.20 -7.29
C ILE A 125 10.26 15.82 -8.57
N ARG A 126 11.10 14.76 -8.51
CA ARG A 126 11.78 14.12 -9.66
C ARG A 126 11.90 12.64 -9.40
N ALA A 127 11.82 11.81 -10.45
CA ALA A 127 12.13 10.38 -10.33
C ALA A 127 13.55 10.19 -9.77
N GLY A 128 13.67 9.73 -8.52
CA GLY A 128 14.93 9.57 -7.80
C GLY A 128 15.17 10.55 -6.64
N ASP A 129 14.45 11.68 -6.57
CA ASP A 129 14.54 12.60 -5.44
C ASP A 129 13.36 12.34 -4.48
N TRP A 130 13.63 11.62 -3.42
CA TRP A 130 12.65 11.37 -2.37
C TRP A 130 12.42 12.66 -1.57
N PHE A 131 11.17 12.94 -1.25
CA PHE A 131 10.67 14.08 -0.44
C PHE A 131 11.22 14.12 1.01
N THR A 132 12.36 13.49 1.27
CA THR A 132 12.98 13.42 2.59
C THR A 132 13.51 14.76 3.10
N GLN A 133 13.74 15.78 2.24
CA GLN A 133 14.32 17.05 2.68
C GLN A 133 13.32 18.00 3.35
N GLU A 134 12.10 18.08 2.91
CA GLU A 134 11.10 18.99 3.53
C GLU A 134 10.45 18.38 4.78
N MET A 135 10.22 17.07 4.82
CA MET A 135 9.69 16.42 6.03
C MET A 135 10.70 16.39 7.18
N ASN A 136 12.00 16.36 6.90
CA ASN A 136 13.04 16.48 7.94
C ASN A 136 13.14 17.91 8.55
N SER A 137 12.57 18.93 7.92
CA SER A 137 12.48 20.28 8.49
C SER A 137 11.27 20.48 9.40
N TRP A 138 10.31 19.55 9.40
CA TRP A 138 9.17 19.54 10.31
C TRP A 138 9.61 18.87 11.62
N SER A 139 10.17 19.67 12.51
CA SER A 139 10.47 19.23 13.86
C SER A 139 9.17 18.98 14.65
N PHE A 140 9.23 18.02 15.59
CA PHE A 140 8.16 17.65 16.51
C PHE A 140 7.51 18.83 17.27
N GLU A 141 8.14 20.00 17.26
CA GLU A 141 7.71 21.22 17.93
C GLU A 141 6.52 21.93 17.28
N GLN A 142 6.22 21.60 16.01
CA GLN A 142 5.13 22.26 15.26
C GLN A 142 3.79 21.50 15.33
N ILE A 143 3.75 20.33 15.93
CA ILE A 143 2.50 19.60 16.17
C ILE A 143 1.82 20.21 17.39
N PRO A 144 0.62 20.84 17.26
CA PRO A 144 -0.06 21.42 18.40
C PRO A 144 -0.38 20.34 19.43
N LYS A 145 0.21 20.47 20.63
CA LYS A 145 -0.12 19.60 21.75
C LYS A 145 -1.59 19.87 22.11
N LYS A 146 -2.43 18.83 22.05
CA LYS A 146 -3.78 18.91 22.61
C LYS A 146 -3.66 19.36 24.07
N SER A 147 -4.20 20.54 24.41
CA SER A 147 -4.42 20.93 25.80
C SER A 147 -5.40 19.94 26.43
N SER A 148 -4.96 19.35 27.51
CA SER A 148 -5.74 18.44 28.39
C SER A 148 -6.96 19.14 28.92
#